data_1e89109e8f9884eff37accbd746ece95
#
_entry.id   1e89109e8f9884eff37accbd746ece95
#
_cell.length_a   1.000
_cell.length_b   1.000
_cell.length_c   1.000
_cell.angle_alpha   90.00
_cell.angle_beta   90.00
_cell.angle_gamma   90.00
#
_symmetry.space_group_name_H-M   'P 1'
#
loop_
_entity.id
_entity.type
_entity.pdbx_description
1 polymer ?
#
loop_
_entity_poly.entity_id
_entity_poly.type
_entity_poly.pdbx_seq_one_letter_code
_entity_poly.pdbx_strand_id
1 'polypeptide(L)'
;MDLESFSHRVLEILKHHFPTEGFRAGEELGVLNCGELQFGLSNLLAQHQQAGFTDEELDETVRVTFERMLEMVRAADKVLPETWEEAKPRLRVQLCRSDIDALRRAITFPFANDITSSVVVDSPHGYAYIRPEDAERWGQSVVDLIEVAKANLLVDSLECPMGVVEGPPKFIAIQSGDGYDAARVLLPQIPEGLIQELSDESDDPEMEPAAIVGVPNRDFLIAWSAQVPTELQEQLARTVAEDSHRQSHPLSEQTFRITAESIWPIHG
;
A
#
# COMPACT_ATOMS: atom_id res chain seq x y z
N MET A 1 8.95 15.40 17.53
CA MET A 1 10.08 15.78 16.64
C MET A 1 9.48 16.05 15.27
N ASP A 2 9.84 17.15 14.61
CA ASP A 2 9.43 17.42 13.22
C ASP A 2 10.29 16.63 12.22
N LEU A 3 9.86 16.58 10.96
CA LEU A 3 10.50 15.80 9.91
C LEU A 3 11.95 16.24 9.62
N GLU A 4 12.24 17.55 9.74
CA GLU A 4 13.58 18.09 9.50
C GLU A 4 14.57 17.62 10.57
N SER A 5 14.23 17.80 11.84
CA SER A 5 15.02 17.35 12.98
C SER A 5 15.22 15.84 12.98
N PHE A 6 14.16 15.09 12.62
CA PHE A 6 14.21 13.63 12.48
C PHE A 6 15.15 13.22 11.37
N SER A 7 15.06 13.83 10.20
CA SER A 7 15.93 13.51 9.04
C SER A 7 17.40 13.77 9.35
N HIS A 8 17.69 14.87 10.06
CA HIS A 8 19.05 15.17 10.48
C HIS A 8 19.58 14.10 11.44
N ARG A 9 18.76 13.71 12.43
CA ARG A 9 19.13 12.68 13.41
C ARG A 9 19.38 11.31 12.75
N VAL A 10 18.48 10.89 11.85
CA VAL A 10 18.66 9.64 11.09
C VAL A 10 19.93 9.68 10.24
N LEU A 11 20.22 10.80 9.60
CA LEU A 11 21.45 10.96 8.80
C LEU A 11 22.73 10.83 9.64
N GLU A 12 22.74 11.36 10.86
CA GLU A 12 23.87 11.19 11.80
C GLU A 12 24.06 9.72 12.17
N ILE A 13 22.99 9.01 12.52
CA ILE A 13 23.00 7.56 12.80
C ILE A 13 23.57 6.78 11.62
N LEU A 14 23.06 7.06 10.41
CA LEU A 14 23.50 6.37 9.20
C LEU A 14 24.97 6.62 8.88
N LYS A 15 25.46 7.84 9.04
CA LYS A 15 26.88 8.16 8.87
C LYS A 15 27.77 7.46 9.88
N HIS A 16 27.25 7.23 11.08
CA HIS A 16 27.96 6.48 12.12
C HIS A 16 28.07 4.99 11.81
N HIS A 17 26.93 4.36 11.46
CA HIS A 17 26.89 2.91 11.24
C HIS A 17 27.33 2.49 9.82
N PHE A 18 27.16 3.36 8.82
CA PHE A 18 27.45 3.09 7.41
C PHE A 18 28.34 4.16 6.78
N PRO A 19 29.55 4.39 7.31
CA PRO A 19 30.40 5.51 6.89
C PRO A 19 30.85 5.46 5.43
N THR A 20 30.84 4.28 4.82
CA THR A 20 31.27 4.06 3.42
C THR A 20 30.16 4.21 2.40
N GLU A 21 28.89 4.25 2.82
CA GLU A 21 27.73 4.25 1.92
C GLU A 21 27.43 5.63 1.31
N GLY A 22 27.99 6.69 1.89
CA GLY A 22 27.86 8.05 1.33
C GLY A 22 26.46 8.66 1.48
N PHE A 23 25.75 8.36 2.56
CA PHE A 23 24.45 8.96 2.85
C PHE A 23 24.52 10.49 2.94
N ARG A 24 23.56 11.17 2.30
CA ARG A 24 23.40 12.62 2.29
C ARG A 24 21.93 13.02 2.32
N ALA A 25 21.63 14.23 2.75
CA ALA A 25 20.28 14.79 2.62
C ALA A 25 19.90 14.92 1.15
N GLY A 26 18.66 14.56 0.83
CA GLY A 26 18.08 14.80 -0.49
C GLY A 26 17.66 16.26 -0.70
N GLU A 27 17.14 16.57 -1.88
CA GLU A 27 16.59 17.90 -2.19
C GLU A 27 15.23 18.11 -1.51
N GLU A 28 14.47 17.04 -1.33
CA GLU A 28 13.19 17.07 -0.64
C GLU A 28 13.35 16.80 0.85
N LEU A 29 12.52 17.48 1.66
CA LEU A 29 12.48 17.29 3.10
C LEU A 29 12.04 15.87 3.43
N GLY A 30 12.78 15.19 4.31
CA GLY A 30 12.48 13.80 4.68
C GLY A 30 12.99 12.75 3.70
N VAL A 31 13.79 13.13 2.72
CA VAL A 31 14.46 12.23 1.78
C VAL A 31 15.96 12.19 2.05
N LEU A 32 16.53 10.99 2.07
CA LEU A 32 17.98 10.76 2.09
C LEU A 32 18.41 10.09 0.79
N ASN A 33 19.60 10.46 0.31
CA ASN A 33 20.22 9.87 -0.87
C ASN A 33 21.42 9.01 -0.47
N CYS A 34 21.59 7.86 -1.17
CA CYS A 34 22.75 6.98 -1.08
C CYS A 34 23.09 6.51 -2.51
N GLY A 35 24.11 7.11 -3.15
CA GLY A 35 24.35 6.93 -4.58
C GLY A 35 23.15 7.44 -5.41
N GLU A 36 22.57 6.56 -6.23
CA GLU A 36 21.35 6.83 -7.02
C GLU A 36 20.05 6.52 -6.26
N LEU A 37 20.15 5.98 -5.07
CA LEU A 37 18.99 5.57 -4.27
C LEU A 37 18.45 6.72 -3.45
N GLN A 38 17.13 6.74 -3.29
CA GLN A 38 16.41 7.66 -2.44
C GLN A 38 15.61 6.92 -1.39
N PHE A 39 15.68 7.38 -0.15
CA PHE A 39 15.01 6.80 1.00
C PHE A 39 14.11 7.85 1.66
N GLY A 40 12.79 7.64 1.57
CA GLY A 40 11.81 8.46 2.29
C GLY A 40 11.75 8.08 3.77
N LEU A 41 11.77 9.06 4.66
CA LEU A 41 11.78 8.87 6.12
C LEU A 41 10.41 8.99 6.77
N SER A 42 9.36 9.31 6.02
CA SER A 42 8.01 9.56 6.57
C SER A 42 7.47 8.35 7.35
N ASN A 43 7.65 7.14 6.82
CA ASN A 43 7.21 5.92 7.50
C ASN A 43 7.96 5.68 8.80
N LEU A 44 9.27 5.88 8.79
CA LEU A 44 10.11 5.71 9.98
C LEU A 44 9.78 6.76 11.06
N LEU A 45 9.49 8.00 10.65
CA LEU A 45 9.01 9.05 11.55
C LEU A 45 7.66 8.68 12.17
N ALA A 46 6.71 8.18 11.37
CA ALA A 46 5.41 7.75 11.86
C ALA A 46 5.55 6.62 12.91
N GLN A 47 6.39 5.63 12.66
CA GLN A 47 6.71 4.57 13.63
C GLN A 47 7.33 5.13 14.91
N HIS A 48 8.28 6.05 14.80
CA HIS A 48 8.89 6.70 15.96
C HIS A 48 7.87 7.47 16.80
N GLN A 49 6.95 8.20 16.14
CA GLN A 49 5.91 8.98 16.82
C GLN A 49 4.87 8.07 17.53
N GLN A 50 4.53 6.94 16.94
CA GLN A 50 3.60 5.96 17.51
C GLN A 50 4.22 5.19 18.68
N ALA A 51 5.46 4.73 18.54
CA ALA A 51 6.11 3.88 19.52
C ALA A 51 6.80 4.67 20.65
N GLY A 52 7.12 5.95 20.44
CA GLY A 52 7.81 6.80 21.41
C GLY A 52 9.24 6.33 21.68
N PHE A 53 9.98 5.92 20.64
CA PHE A 53 11.35 5.38 20.78
C PHE A 53 12.25 6.32 21.58
N THR A 54 13.03 5.72 22.47
CA THR A 54 14.22 6.38 23.06
C THR A 54 15.30 6.59 21.99
N ASP A 55 16.32 7.37 22.30
CA ASP A 55 17.45 7.60 21.38
C ASP A 55 18.18 6.30 20.99
N GLU A 56 18.31 5.35 21.94
CA GLU A 56 18.95 4.04 21.71
C GLU A 56 18.08 3.14 20.82
N GLU A 57 16.77 3.12 21.06
CA GLU A 57 15.80 2.36 20.23
C GLU A 57 15.72 2.92 18.83
N LEU A 58 15.76 4.24 18.66
CA LEU A 58 15.80 4.89 17.36
C LEU A 58 17.08 4.54 16.60
N ASP A 59 18.25 4.60 17.27
CA ASP A 59 19.55 4.25 16.68
C ASP A 59 19.54 2.81 16.15
N GLU A 60 19.11 1.85 16.97
CA GLU A 60 19.01 0.44 16.58
C GLU A 60 17.98 0.20 15.47
N THR A 61 16.82 0.86 15.55
CA THR A 61 15.76 0.74 14.51
C THR A 61 16.26 1.25 13.18
N VAL A 62 16.91 2.41 13.16
CA VAL A 62 17.50 2.99 11.94
C VAL A 62 18.57 2.06 11.38
N ARG A 63 19.50 1.59 12.24
CA ARG A 63 20.58 0.67 11.84
C ARG A 63 20.02 -0.58 11.16
N VAL A 64 19.10 -1.29 11.83
CA VAL A 64 18.53 -2.55 11.34
C VAL A 64 17.72 -2.32 10.05
N THR A 65 16.94 -1.24 10.01
CA THR A 65 16.12 -0.93 8.83
C THR A 65 16.99 -0.66 7.60
N PHE A 66 17.99 0.19 7.75
CA PHE A 66 18.85 0.55 6.61
C PHE A 66 19.84 -0.55 6.23
N GLU A 67 20.31 -1.36 7.18
CA GLU A 67 21.10 -2.56 6.88
C GLU A 67 20.33 -3.50 5.96
N ARG A 68 19.07 -3.80 6.29
CA ARG A 68 18.17 -4.61 5.44
C ARG A 68 17.92 -3.96 4.08
N MET A 69 17.66 -2.64 4.04
CA MET A 69 17.46 -1.92 2.79
C MET A 69 18.71 -1.97 1.89
N LEU A 70 19.90 -1.76 2.45
CA LEU A 70 21.16 -1.84 1.72
C LEU A 70 21.46 -3.27 1.25
N GLU A 71 21.14 -4.28 2.06
CA GLU A 71 21.24 -5.69 1.65
C GLU A 71 20.28 -5.98 0.50
N MET A 72 19.03 -5.51 0.57
CA MET A 72 18.07 -5.63 -0.53
C MET A 72 18.57 -4.95 -1.80
N VAL A 73 19.14 -3.76 -1.69
CA VAL A 73 19.68 -3.03 -2.84
C VAL A 73 20.90 -3.73 -3.42
N ARG A 74 21.81 -4.19 -2.59
CA ARG A 74 22.99 -4.99 -3.04
C ARG A 74 22.57 -6.33 -3.62
N ALA A 75 21.44 -6.85 -3.19
CA ALA A 75 20.78 -8.01 -3.78
C ALA A 75 19.85 -7.65 -4.93
N ALA A 76 19.60 -6.37 -5.21
CA ALA A 76 18.56 -5.88 -6.14
C ALA A 76 18.81 -6.29 -7.59
N ASP A 77 20.06 -6.51 -8.01
CA ASP A 77 20.34 -7.23 -9.26
C ASP A 77 19.82 -8.69 -9.24
N LYS A 78 19.40 -9.20 -8.05
CA LYS A 78 18.84 -10.53 -7.82
C LYS A 78 17.40 -10.55 -7.29
N VAL A 79 16.75 -9.39 -7.05
CA VAL A 79 15.39 -9.33 -6.48
C VAL A 79 14.34 -9.80 -7.48
N LEU A 80 14.52 -9.44 -8.75
CA LEU A 80 13.66 -9.95 -9.81
C LEU A 80 14.18 -11.30 -10.27
N PRO A 81 13.34 -12.34 -10.26
CA PRO A 81 13.69 -13.66 -10.77
C PRO A 81 14.16 -13.60 -12.24
N GLU A 82 15.11 -14.44 -12.58
CA GLU A 82 15.61 -14.50 -13.97
C GLU A 82 14.59 -15.18 -14.88
N THR A 83 13.84 -16.15 -14.34
CA THR A 83 12.91 -16.96 -15.12
C THR A 83 11.45 -16.69 -14.74
N TRP A 84 10.55 -16.97 -15.68
CA TRP A 84 9.11 -16.89 -15.46
C TRP A 84 8.63 -17.84 -14.35
N GLU A 85 9.15 -19.05 -14.32
CA GLU A 85 8.77 -20.08 -13.34
C GLU A 85 9.05 -19.64 -11.91
N GLU A 86 10.15 -18.89 -11.69
CA GLU A 86 10.49 -18.33 -10.39
C GLU A 86 9.67 -17.09 -10.06
N ALA A 87 9.36 -16.25 -11.06
CA ALA A 87 8.60 -15.03 -10.88
C ALA A 87 7.11 -15.29 -10.61
N LYS A 88 6.52 -16.20 -11.40
CA LYS A 88 5.08 -16.48 -11.44
C LYS A 88 4.41 -16.64 -10.07
N PRO A 89 4.90 -17.49 -9.14
CA PRO A 89 4.25 -17.67 -7.83
C PRO A 89 4.38 -16.46 -6.90
N ARG A 90 5.28 -15.53 -7.22
CA ARG A 90 5.62 -14.36 -6.42
C ARG A 90 4.94 -13.08 -6.92
N LEU A 91 4.24 -13.13 -8.04
CA LEU A 91 3.54 -11.97 -8.58
C LEU A 91 2.34 -11.60 -7.71
N ARG A 92 2.21 -10.32 -7.42
CA ARG A 92 1.03 -9.74 -6.76
C ARG A 92 0.65 -8.42 -7.44
N VAL A 93 -0.62 -8.02 -7.33
CA VAL A 93 -1.03 -6.66 -7.63
C VAL A 93 -0.93 -5.81 -6.37
N GLN A 94 -0.52 -4.55 -6.52
CA GLN A 94 -0.40 -3.61 -5.41
C GLN A 94 -1.05 -2.27 -5.77
N LEU A 95 -1.71 -1.64 -4.78
CA LEU A 95 -2.12 -0.25 -4.88
C LEU A 95 -0.97 0.67 -4.48
N CYS A 96 -0.79 1.74 -5.24
CA CYS A 96 0.29 2.69 -5.05
C CYS A 96 -0.22 4.11 -5.26
N ARG A 97 0.34 5.07 -4.57
CA ARG A 97 0.16 6.48 -4.93
C ARG A 97 0.74 6.73 -6.31
N SER A 98 0.03 7.51 -7.12
CA SER A 98 0.44 7.80 -8.51
C SER A 98 1.69 8.68 -8.61
N ASP A 99 2.06 9.39 -7.53
CA ASP A 99 3.19 10.31 -7.46
C ASP A 99 4.54 9.66 -7.10
N ILE A 100 4.58 8.33 -6.91
CA ILE A 100 5.82 7.62 -6.56
C ILE A 100 6.74 7.50 -7.78
N ASP A 101 7.95 8.03 -7.69
CA ASP A 101 8.94 8.01 -8.77
C ASP A 101 9.30 6.60 -9.28
N ALA A 102 9.29 5.60 -8.40
CA ALA A 102 9.54 4.21 -8.76
C ALA A 102 8.56 3.66 -9.81
N LEU A 103 7.35 4.24 -9.89
CA LEU A 103 6.33 3.83 -10.86
C LEU A 103 6.57 4.34 -12.28
N ARG A 104 7.45 5.30 -12.50
CA ARG A 104 7.71 5.87 -13.85
C ARG A 104 8.13 4.85 -14.89
N ARG A 105 8.71 3.74 -14.47
CA ARG A 105 9.14 2.65 -15.34
C ARG A 105 8.42 1.34 -15.07
N ALA A 106 7.53 1.31 -14.09
CA ALA A 106 6.79 0.13 -13.71
C ALA A 106 5.59 -0.11 -14.64
N ILE A 107 5.16 -1.35 -14.73
CA ILE A 107 3.88 -1.70 -15.32
C ILE A 107 2.79 -1.23 -14.35
N THR A 108 2.00 -0.25 -14.79
CA THR A 108 0.89 0.31 -14.01
C THR A 108 -0.41 0.23 -14.78
N PHE A 109 -1.52 0.18 -14.05
CA PHE A 109 -2.87 0.27 -14.60
C PHE A 109 -3.75 1.14 -13.71
N PRO A 110 -4.68 1.92 -14.28
CA PRO A 110 -5.48 2.87 -13.53
C PRO A 110 -6.31 2.21 -12.43
N PHE A 111 -6.42 2.89 -11.29
CA PHE A 111 -7.42 2.57 -10.28
C PHE A 111 -8.38 3.75 -10.14
N ALA A 112 -8.00 4.81 -9.42
CA ALA A 112 -8.80 6.02 -9.25
C ALA A 112 -7.93 7.19 -8.77
N ASN A 113 -8.13 8.36 -9.37
CA ASN A 113 -7.49 9.64 -8.99
C ASN A 113 -5.99 9.56 -8.66
N ASP A 114 -5.66 9.68 -7.38
CA ASP A 114 -4.32 9.71 -6.81
C ASP A 114 -3.69 8.32 -6.63
N ILE A 115 -4.47 7.25 -6.89
CA ILE A 115 -4.02 5.87 -6.77
C ILE A 115 -3.92 5.20 -8.14
N THR A 116 -2.86 4.46 -8.34
CA THR A 116 -2.68 3.53 -9.45
C THR A 116 -2.40 2.13 -8.92
N SER A 117 -2.55 1.14 -9.78
CA SER A 117 -2.19 -0.24 -9.49
C SER A 117 -0.92 -0.62 -10.23
N SER A 118 -0.13 -1.50 -9.66
CA SER A 118 1.09 -2.03 -10.28
C SER A 118 1.22 -3.53 -10.03
N VAL A 119 1.96 -4.21 -10.90
CA VAL A 119 2.38 -5.59 -10.67
C VAL A 119 3.74 -5.58 -9.98
N VAL A 120 3.86 -6.39 -8.94
CA VAL A 120 5.08 -6.52 -8.15
C VAL A 120 5.50 -7.99 -8.03
N VAL A 121 6.80 -8.21 -7.84
CA VAL A 121 7.34 -9.50 -7.36
C VAL A 121 7.53 -9.39 -5.86
N ASP A 122 6.81 -10.22 -5.12
CA ASP A 122 6.92 -10.31 -3.67
C ASP A 122 8.18 -11.03 -3.20
N SER A 123 8.69 -10.63 -2.04
CA SER A 123 9.85 -11.25 -1.39
C SER A 123 9.72 -11.15 0.13
N PRO A 124 10.45 -11.96 0.91
CA PRO A 124 10.40 -11.92 2.37
C PRO A 124 10.72 -10.56 3.01
N HIS A 125 11.30 -9.63 2.24
CA HIS A 125 11.78 -8.33 2.74
C HIS A 125 11.13 -7.14 2.07
N GLY A 126 10.11 -7.37 1.23
CA GLY A 126 9.42 -6.34 0.47
C GLY A 126 9.07 -6.81 -0.94
N TYR A 127 8.85 -5.89 -1.85
CA TYR A 127 8.53 -6.21 -3.24
C TYR A 127 9.29 -5.32 -4.22
N ALA A 128 9.41 -5.79 -5.46
CA ALA A 128 9.95 -5.01 -6.56
C ALA A 128 8.90 -4.80 -7.65
N TYR A 129 8.83 -3.57 -8.17
CA TYR A 129 7.97 -3.25 -9.30
C TYR A 129 8.49 -3.88 -10.59
N ILE A 130 7.59 -4.48 -11.36
CA ILE A 130 7.91 -5.09 -12.65
C ILE A 130 7.91 -4.01 -13.73
N ARG A 131 8.91 -4.06 -14.60
CA ARG A 131 9.06 -3.17 -15.76
C ARG A 131 8.66 -3.91 -17.05
N PRO A 132 8.35 -3.19 -18.13
CA PRO A 132 8.10 -3.81 -19.43
C PRO A 132 9.22 -4.73 -19.89
N GLU A 133 10.50 -4.37 -19.62
CA GLU A 133 11.66 -5.17 -19.98
C GLU A 133 11.71 -6.52 -19.24
N ASP A 134 11.19 -6.58 -18.03
CA ASP A 134 11.09 -7.82 -17.24
C ASP A 134 10.02 -8.74 -17.83
N ALA A 135 8.88 -8.18 -18.24
CA ALA A 135 7.83 -8.91 -18.94
C ALA A 135 8.33 -9.52 -20.26
N GLU A 136 9.05 -8.72 -21.05
CA GLU A 136 9.68 -9.18 -22.31
C GLU A 136 10.69 -10.30 -22.04
N ARG A 137 11.56 -10.16 -21.03
CA ARG A 137 12.53 -11.19 -20.63
C ARG A 137 11.87 -12.51 -20.28
N TRP A 138 10.70 -12.46 -19.62
CA TRP A 138 9.92 -13.65 -19.27
C TRP A 138 9.02 -14.15 -20.40
N GLY A 139 8.95 -13.43 -21.53
CA GLY A 139 8.09 -13.80 -22.66
C GLY A 139 6.59 -13.72 -22.33
N GLN A 140 6.21 -12.81 -21.41
CA GLN A 140 4.84 -12.65 -20.94
C GLN A 140 4.25 -11.31 -21.40
N SER A 141 2.95 -11.31 -21.68
CA SER A 141 2.22 -10.06 -21.87
C SER A 141 1.89 -9.38 -20.56
N VAL A 142 1.70 -8.06 -20.59
CA VAL A 142 1.27 -7.30 -19.40
C VAL A 142 -0.07 -7.82 -18.86
N VAL A 143 -0.98 -8.23 -19.74
CA VAL A 143 -2.28 -8.78 -19.35
C VAL A 143 -2.09 -10.10 -18.59
N ASP A 144 -1.25 -11.00 -19.09
CA ASP A 144 -0.98 -12.27 -18.40
C ASP A 144 -0.35 -12.06 -17.03
N LEU A 145 0.56 -11.08 -16.90
CA LEU A 145 1.16 -10.73 -15.60
C LEU A 145 0.10 -10.24 -14.60
N ILE A 146 -0.82 -9.37 -15.03
CA ILE A 146 -1.89 -8.85 -14.17
C ILE A 146 -2.83 -9.99 -13.73
N GLU A 147 -3.23 -10.86 -14.66
CA GLU A 147 -4.11 -11.98 -14.34
C GLU A 147 -3.47 -12.97 -13.36
N VAL A 148 -2.20 -13.32 -13.57
CA VAL A 148 -1.47 -14.17 -12.64
C VAL A 148 -1.30 -13.51 -11.27
N ALA A 149 -0.96 -12.22 -11.24
CA ALA A 149 -0.79 -11.48 -9.99
C ALA A 149 -2.10 -11.40 -9.18
N LYS A 150 -3.24 -11.16 -9.86
CA LYS A 150 -4.57 -11.19 -9.24
C LYS A 150 -4.93 -12.60 -8.74
N ALA A 151 -4.68 -13.63 -9.55
CA ALA A 151 -4.97 -14.99 -9.15
C ALA A 151 -4.17 -15.41 -7.90
N ASN A 152 -2.90 -15.04 -7.81
CA ASN A 152 -2.08 -15.30 -6.63
C ASN A 152 -2.63 -14.57 -5.40
N LEU A 153 -2.94 -13.26 -5.53
CA LEU A 153 -3.51 -12.47 -4.42
C LEU A 153 -4.88 -13.03 -3.99
N LEU A 154 -5.68 -13.54 -4.93
CA LEU A 154 -6.95 -14.18 -4.60
C LEU A 154 -6.74 -15.44 -3.73
N VAL A 155 -5.74 -16.26 -4.06
CA VAL A 155 -5.39 -17.45 -3.24
C VAL A 155 -4.99 -17.03 -1.83
N ASP A 156 -4.13 -16.01 -1.69
CA ASP A 156 -3.74 -15.47 -0.37
C ASP A 156 -4.94 -14.91 0.40
N SER A 157 -5.94 -14.40 -0.32
CA SER A 157 -7.14 -13.80 0.27
C SER A 157 -8.15 -14.81 0.81
N LEU A 158 -8.05 -16.10 0.43
CA LEU A 158 -8.96 -17.14 0.92
C LEU A 158 -8.85 -17.38 2.44
N GLU A 159 -7.68 -17.14 2.99
CA GLU A 159 -7.41 -17.30 4.42
C GLU A 159 -7.39 -15.94 5.16
N CYS A 160 -7.60 -14.83 4.44
CA CYS A 160 -7.59 -13.49 5.02
C CYS A 160 -8.87 -13.23 5.84
N PRO A 161 -8.77 -12.94 7.13
CA PRO A 161 -9.95 -12.63 7.94
C PRO A 161 -10.56 -11.29 7.53
N MET A 162 -11.83 -11.29 7.19
CA MET A 162 -12.65 -10.08 7.10
C MET A 162 -13.27 -9.83 8.47
N GLY A 163 -12.86 -8.77 9.14
CA GLY A 163 -13.47 -8.32 10.40
C GLY A 163 -14.78 -7.62 10.12
N VAL A 164 -15.90 -8.27 10.45
CA VAL A 164 -17.23 -7.64 10.41
C VAL A 164 -17.49 -7.00 11.75
N VAL A 165 -17.77 -5.70 11.77
CA VAL A 165 -18.20 -4.96 12.97
C VAL A 165 -19.68 -4.66 12.84
N GLU A 166 -20.47 -5.36 13.66
CA GLU A 166 -21.91 -5.18 13.73
C GLU A 166 -22.26 -3.87 14.46
N GLY A 167 -23.20 -3.13 13.93
CA GLY A 167 -23.70 -1.90 14.55
C GLY A 167 -24.26 -0.94 13.50
N PRO A 168 -24.89 0.18 13.93
CA PRO A 168 -25.21 1.29 13.02
C PRO A 168 -24.03 2.30 12.94
N PRO A 169 -23.22 2.31 11.86
CA PRO A 169 -23.33 1.44 10.69
C PRO A 169 -22.57 0.12 10.89
N LYS A 170 -22.99 -0.92 10.16
CA LYS A 170 -22.19 -2.10 9.90
C LYS A 170 -21.00 -1.72 9.02
N PHE A 171 -19.81 -2.21 9.34
CA PHE A 171 -18.64 -2.05 8.48
C PHE A 171 -17.75 -3.28 8.47
N ILE A 172 -16.96 -3.40 7.43
CA ILE A 172 -16.00 -4.50 7.24
C ILE A 172 -14.61 -3.90 7.21
N ALA A 173 -13.69 -4.53 7.92
CA ALA A 173 -12.28 -4.20 7.89
C ALA A 173 -11.46 -5.41 7.42
N ILE A 174 -10.47 -5.18 6.55
CA ILE A 174 -9.48 -6.16 6.14
C ILE A 174 -8.12 -5.65 6.60
N GLN A 175 -7.48 -6.44 7.47
CA GLN A 175 -6.17 -6.14 8.06
C GLN A 175 -5.46 -7.46 8.39
N SER A 176 -4.87 -8.09 7.37
CA SER A 176 -4.13 -9.35 7.51
C SER A 176 -2.67 -9.12 7.90
N GLY A 177 -2.12 -7.96 7.58
CA GLY A 177 -0.73 -7.61 7.83
C GLY A 177 0.26 -8.21 6.81
N ASP A 178 -0.22 -8.69 5.67
CA ASP A 178 0.60 -9.23 4.58
C ASP A 178 1.11 -8.18 3.59
N GLY A 179 0.71 -6.92 3.76
CA GLY A 179 1.10 -5.81 2.89
C GLY A 179 0.23 -5.64 1.64
N TYR A 180 -0.89 -6.36 1.53
CA TYR A 180 -1.77 -6.35 0.34
C TYR A 180 -3.23 -6.08 0.68
N ASP A 181 -3.55 -5.67 1.90
CA ASP A 181 -4.94 -5.52 2.35
C ASP A 181 -5.73 -4.53 1.48
N ALA A 182 -5.16 -3.37 1.20
CA ALA A 182 -5.77 -2.39 0.28
C ALA A 182 -5.92 -2.93 -1.15
N ALA A 183 -4.93 -3.67 -1.64
CA ALA A 183 -4.91 -4.17 -3.02
C ALA A 183 -5.98 -5.23 -3.29
N ARG A 184 -6.56 -5.84 -2.26
CA ARG A 184 -7.67 -6.81 -2.39
C ARG A 184 -8.90 -6.22 -3.06
N VAL A 185 -9.10 -4.90 -2.99
CA VAL A 185 -10.19 -4.23 -3.72
C VAL A 185 -10.10 -4.40 -5.25
N LEU A 186 -8.92 -4.77 -5.78
CA LEU A 186 -8.69 -5.06 -7.19
C LEU A 186 -9.21 -6.44 -7.65
N LEU A 187 -9.58 -7.29 -6.71
CA LEU A 187 -10.11 -8.64 -6.96
C LEU A 187 -11.62 -8.56 -7.10
N PRO A 188 -12.23 -8.93 -8.23
CA PRO A 188 -13.68 -8.76 -8.45
C PRO A 188 -14.56 -9.36 -7.33
N GLN A 189 -14.13 -10.47 -6.74
CA GLN A 189 -14.85 -11.16 -5.67
C GLN A 189 -14.95 -10.35 -4.38
N ILE A 190 -13.98 -9.47 -4.11
CA ILE A 190 -13.96 -8.66 -2.87
C ILE A 190 -15.02 -7.55 -2.93
N PRO A 191 -15.08 -6.67 -3.94
CA PRO A 191 -16.18 -5.72 -4.09
C PRO A 191 -17.57 -6.36 -4.05
N GLU A 192 -17.77 -7.48 -4.76
CA GLU A 192 -19.04 -8.21 -4.76
C GLU A 192 -19.40 -8.71 -3.35
N GLY A 193 -18.45 -9.33 -2.65
CA GLY A 193 -18.64 -9.82 -1.29
C GLY A 193 -18.89 -8.69 -0.28
N LEU A 194 -18.17 -7.56 -0.40
CA LEU A 194 -18.39 -6.38 0.43
C LEU A 194 -19.79 -5.81 0.23
N ILE A 195 -20.26 -5.64 -1.00
CA ILE A 195 -21.60 -5.15 -1.32
C ILE A 195 -22.66 -6.09 -0.73
N GLN A 196 -22.51 -7.39 -0.96
CA GLN A 196 -23.46 -8.38 -0.45
C GLN A 196 -23.53 -8.39 1.08
N GLU A 197 -22.39 -8.37 1.76
CA GLU A 197 -22.34 -8.45 3.22
C GLU A 197 -22.81 -7.15 3.89
N LEU A 198 -22.64 -6.00 3.24
CA LEU A 198 -23.04 -4.68 3.76
C LEU A 198 -24.46 -4.29 3.39
N SER A 199 -25.13 -5.02 2.50
CA SER A 199 -26.56 -4.79 2.18
C SER A 199 -27.43 -5.21 3.35
N ASP A 200 -28.47 -4.39 3.63
CA ASP A 200 -29.44 -4.59 4.71
C ASP A 200 -30.86 -4.67 4.14
N GLU A 201 -31.77 -5.34 4.85
CA GLU A 201 -33.20 -5.40 4.48
C GLU A 201 -33.87 -4.03 4.46
N SER A 202 -33.30 -3.04 5.15
CA SER A 202 -33.76 -1.65 5.17
C SER A 202 -33.24 -0.82 4.00
N ASP A 203 -32.32 -1.35 3.17
CA ASP A 203 -31.79 -0.66 2.02
C ASP A 203 -32.90 -0.44 0.96
N ASP A 204 -32.81 0.71 0.28
CA ASP A 204 -33.76 1.03 -0.79
C ASP A 204 -33.52 0.10 -2.00
N PRO A 205 -34.47 -0.76 -2.35
CA PRO A 205 -34.31 -1.72 -3.44
C PRO A 205 -34.28 -1.08 -4.82
N GLU A 206 -34.64 0.22 -4.97
CA GLU A 206 -34.55 0.97 -6.23
C GLU A 206 -33.15 1.56 -6.43
N MET A 207 -32.32 1.61 -5.41
CA MET A 207 -30.93 2.06 -5.51
C MET A 207 -30.00 0.92 -5.95
N GLU A 208 -29.03 1.26 -6.81
CA GLU A 208 -27.99 0.33 -7.21
C GLU A 208 -27.17 -0.12 -5.96
N PRO A 209 -27.05 -1.43 -5.72
CA PRO A 209 -26.24 -1.94 -4.63
C PRO A 209 -24.79 -1.46 -4.72
N ALA A 210 -24.30 -0.84 -3.66
CA ALA A 210 -22.97 -0.26 -3.63
C ALA A 210 -22.40 -0.22 -2.20
N ALA A 211 -21.09 -0.24 -2.11
CA ALA A 211 -20.37 0.04 -0.89
C ALA A 211 -19.45 1.25 -1.05
N ILE A 212 -19.09 1.85 0.07
CA ILE A 212 -18.03 2.84 0.15
C ILE A 212 -16.80 2.16 0.72
N VAL A 213 -15.65 2.37 0.10
CA VAL A 213 -14.36 1.81 0.53
C VAL A 213 -13.38 2.92 0.83
N GLY A 214 -12.65 2.78 1.93
CA GLY A 214 -11.47 3.56 2.27
C GLY A 214 -10.21 2.68 2.23
N VAL A 215 -9.15 3.20 1.64
CA VAL A 215 -7.82 2.57 1.61
C VAL A 215 -6.78 3.59 2.09
N PRO A 216 -6.80 3.94 3.39
CA PRO A 216 -5.92 4.99 3.91
C PRO A 216 -4.44 4.64 3.79
N ASN A 217 -4.11 3.36 3.90
CA ASN A 217 -2.75 2.85 3.79
C ASN A 217 -2.74 1.45 3.14
N ARG A 218 -1.56 0.96 2.80
CA ARG A 218 -1.35 -0.32 2.12
C ARG A 218 -1.89 -1.53 2.89
N ASP A 219 -1.83 -1.46 4.21
CA ASP A 219 -2.06 -2.58 5.12
C ASP A 219 -3.47 -2.53 5.75
N PHE A 220 -4.39 -1.77 5.13
CA PHE A 220 -5.74 -1.62 5.64
C PHE A 220 -6.76 -1.27 4.56
N LEU A 221 -7.90 -1.95 4.60
CA LEU A 221 -9.10 -1.62 3.83
C LEU A 221 -10.30 -1.60 4.77
N ILE A 222 -11.14 -0.57 4.65
CA ILE A 222 -12.41 -0.47 5.36
C ILE A 222 -13.53 -0.23 4.37
N ALA A 223 -14.71 -0.84 4.63
CA ALA A 223 -15.90 -0.68 3.79
C ALA A 223 -17.16 -0.54 4.64
N TRP A 224 -18.14 0.22 4.13
CA TRP A 224 -19.48 0.38 4.68
C TRP A 224 -20.53 0.55 3.58
N SER A 225 -21.83 0.40 3.90
CA SER A 225 -22.91 0.57 2.93
C SER A 225 -22.95 2.00 2.37
N ALA A 226 -23.19 2.14 1.07
CA ALA A 226 -23.39 3.44 0.45
C ALA A 226 -24.72 4.12 0.89
N GLN A 227 -25.60 3.39 1.58
CA GLN A 227 -26.90 3.88 2.03
C GLN A 227 -26.90 4.41 3.48
N VAL A 228 -25.73 4.42 4.17
CA VAL A 228 -25.64 5.08 5.47
C VAL A 228 -25.88 6.59 5.36
N PRO A 229 -26.43 7.25 6.42
CA PRO A 229 -26.70 8.70 6.40
C PRO A 229 -25.47 9.53 6.02
N THR A 230 -25.68 10.63 5.28
CA THR A 230 -24.59 11.48 4.75
C THR A 230 -23.65 11.98 5.84
N GLU A 231 -24.19 12.40 6.99
CA GLU A 231 -23.37 12.89 8.11
C GLU A 231 -22.40 11.82 8.64
N LEU A 232 -22.85 10.56 8.62
CA LEU A 232 -22.01 9.43 9.03
C LEU A 232 -20.99 9.07 7.96
N GLN A 233 -21.36 9.13 6.68
CA GLN A 233 -20.40 8.97 5.57
C GLN A 233 -19.27 10.01 5.65
N GLU A 234 -19.61 11.28 5.88
CA GLU A 234 -18.62 12.35 6.05
C GLU A 234 -17.71 12.11 7.28
N GLN A 235 -18.25 11.60 8.38
CA GLN A 235 -17.45 11.26 9.56
C GLN A 235 -16.47 10.12 9.26
N LEU A 236 -16.92 9.05 8.60
CA LEU A 236 -16.09 7.92 8.22
C LEU A 236 -15.02 8.35 7.21
N ALA A 237 -15.36 9.17 6.22
CA ALA A 237 -14.40 9.72 5.28
C ALA A 237 -13.30 10.55 5.96
N ARG A 238 -13.66 11.40 6.95
CA ARG A 238 -12.66 12.12 7.76
C ARG A 238 -11.74 11.16 8.52
N THR A 239 -12.29 10.08 9.08
CA THR A 239 -11.48 9.06 9.78
C THR A 239 -10.48 8.40 8.83
N VAL A 240 -10.90 8.06 7.61
CA VAL A 240 -10.01 7.52 6.57
C VAL A 240 -8.89 8.51 6.24
N ALA A 241 -9.21 9.78 6.04
CA ALA A 241 -8.22 10.82 5.75
C ALA A 241 -7.24 10.99 6.92
N GLU A 242 -7.72 11.03 8.17
CA GLU A 242 -6.86 11.14 9.35
C GLU A 242 -5.94 9.92 9.50
N ASP A 243 -6.45 8.71 9.22
CA ASP A 243 -5.65 7.48 9.31
C ASP A 243 -4.54 7.46 8.25
N SER A 244 -4.84 7.90 7.02
CA SER A 244 -3.85 8.03 5.94
C SER A 244 -2.65 8.91 6.34
N HIS A 245 -2.88 9.97 7.14
CA HIS A 245 -1.79 10.83 7.63
C HIS A 245 -0.98 10.23 8.80
N ARG A 246 -1.54 9.27 9.52
CA ARG A 246 -0.93 8.73 10.75
C ARG A 246 -0.21 7.41 10.55
N GLN A 247 -0.60 6.67 9.52
CA GLN A 247 -0.08 5.31 9.29
C GLN A 247 1.14 5.32 8.36
N SER A 248 1.93 4.27 8.44
CA SER A 248 2.98 3.98 7.47
C SER A 248 2.36 3.56 6.12
N HIS A 249 3.06 3.79 5.04
CA HIS A 249 2.63 3.44 3.68
C HIS A 249 1.27 4.05 3.28
N PRO A 250 1.09 5.39 3.41
CA PRO A 250 -0.17 6.04 3.08
C PRO A 250 -0.52 5.85 1.61
N LEU A 251 -1.82 5.66 1.33
CA LEU A 251 -2.34 5.53 -0.04
C LEU A 251 -3.24 6.70 -0.40
N SER A 252 -4.43 6.78 0.19
CA SER A 252 -5.40 7.83 -0.15
C SER A 252 -6.14 8.37 1.05
N GLU A 253 -6.39 9.68 1.02
CA GLU A 253 -7.30 10.36 1.95
C GLU A 253 -8.76 10.25 1.50
N GLN A 254 -8.99 9.77 0.27
CA GLN A 254 -10.31 9.70 -0.34
C GLN A 254 -11.00 8.38 -0.04
N THR A 255 -12.31 8.41 -0.15
CA THR A 255 -13.14 7.21 -0.18
C THR A 255 -13.67 6.97 -1.59
N PHE A 256 -13.98 5.73 -1.89
CA PHE A 256 -14.38 5.29 -3.21
C PHE A 256 -15.73 4.58 -3.14
N ARG A 257 -16.67 4.95 -4.01
CA ARG A 257 -17.88 4.18 -4.22
C ARG A 257 -17.57 3.02 -5.15
N ILE A 258 -17.94 1.82 -4.74
CA ILE A 258 -17.79 0.61 -5.55
C ILE A 258 -19.16 0.01 -5.85
N THR A 259 -19.35 -0.40 -7.09
CA THR A 259 -20.47 -1.22 -7.54
C THR A 259 -19.94 -2.50 -8.17
N ALA A 260 -20.79 -3.38 -8.67
CA ALA A 260 -20.37 -4.59 -9.39
C ALA A 260 -19.52 -4.29 -10.65
N GLU A 261 -19.71 -3.09 -11.25
CA GLU A 261 -19.11 -2.76 -12.56
C GLU A 261 -18.00 -1.69 -12.47
N SER A 262 -17.92 -0.92 -11.39
CA SER A 262 -17.09 0.29 -11.38
C SER A 262 -16.67 0.75 -9.98
N ILE A 263 -15.57 1.51 -9.98
CA ILE A 263 -15.01 2.16 -8.81
C ILE A 263 -14.76 3.63 -9.17
N TRP A 264 -15.25 4.56 -8.37
CA TRP A 264 -14.99 5.99 -8.54
C TRP A 264 -14.86 6.71 -7.20
N PRO A 265 -14.03 7.76 -7.16
CA PRO A 265 -13.83 8.54 -5.94
C PRO A 265 -15.12 9.30 -5.57
N ILE A 266 -15.36 9.41 -4.28
CA ILE A 266 -16.36 10.29 -3.73
C ILE A 266 -15.64 11.61 -3.42
N HIS A 267 -16.05 12.67 -4.14
CA HIS A 267 -15.56 14.01 -3.84
C HIS A 267 -16.27 14.50 -2.58
N GLY A 268 -15.48 14.72 -1.51
CA GLY A 268 -15.93 15.39 -0.29
C GLY A 268 -15.97 16.90 -0.46
#